data_b8ff8c3d458ff7bf165da669798891f2
#
_entry.id   b8ff8c3d458ff7bf165da669798891f2
#
_cell.length_a   1.000
_cell.length_b   1.000
_cell.length_c   1.000
_cell.angle_alpha   90.00
_cell.angle_beta   90.00
_cell.angle_gamma   90.00
#
_symmetry.space_group_name_H-M   'P 1'
#
loop_
_entity.id
_entity.type
_entity.pdbx_description
1 polymer ?
#
loop_
_entity_poly.entity_id
_entity_poly.type
_entity_poly.pdbx_seq_one_letter_code
_entity_poly.pdbx_strand_id
1 'polypeptide(L)'
;QYIGEMAFDFCSGLTSLTIPKAVTTIGTTAFADCTGLTSVTFSGASDEDGGEGGDLEIGDYAFFCDDNLKEVQLPKRVSSVGKYAFGCTSPADDDDSEDYVTVSSDSGDNLKVKALDGFLLIGYTGAASDYVKDCDVKISFKAMNVNWKAVMLWGILAVVLVAVLLIAIRLIRRNMMTAEEKKALQEAEAEHKIPLSQRGKQD
;
A
#
# COMPACT_ATOMS: atom_id res chain seq x y z
N GLN A 1 16.08 -16.25 -12.77
CA GLN A 1 15.84 -16.10 -14.21
C GLN A 1 15.44 -14.67 -14.49
N TYR A 2 15.73 -14.19 -15.71
CA TYR A 2 15.40 -12.83 -16.12
C TYR A 2 14.72 -12.81 -17.48
N ILE A 3 13.86 -11.81 -17.69
CA ILE A 3 13.31 -11.41 -18.97
C ILE A 3 14.10 -10.17 -19.37
N GLY A 4 14.73 -10.22 -20.53
CA GLY A 4 15.61 -9.15 -21.00
C GLY A 4 14.86 -7.87 -21.35
N GLU A 5 15.62 -6.80 -21.55
CA GLU A 5 15.11 -5.54 -22.09
C GLU A 5 14.54 -5.78 -23.49
N MET A 6 13.37 -5.14 -23.78
CA MET A 6 12.65 -5.24 -25.07
C MET A 6 12.36 -6.68 -25.53
N ALA A 7 12.40 -7.68 -24.64
CA ALA A 7 12.32 -9.10 -25.04
C ALA A 7 11.03 -9.45 -25.80
N PHE A 8 9.93 -8.78 -25.49
CA PHE A 8 8.59 -8.97 -26.10
C PHE A 8 7.97 -7.62 -26.49
N ASP A 9 8.80 -6.64 -26.77
CA ASP A 9 8.37 -5.33 -27.20
C ASP A 9 7.55 -5.43 -28.52
N PHE A 10 6.47 -4.65 -28.64
CA PHE A 10 5.53 -4.67 -29.78
C PHE A 10 4.87 -6.03 -30.05
N CYS A 11 4.79 -6.93 -29.08
CA CYS A 11 4.10 -8.22 -29.23
C CYS A 11 2.56 -8.07 -29.18
N SER A 12 1.96 -7.38 -30.14
CA SER A 12 0.51 -7.08 -30.18
C SER A 12 -0.39 -8.32 -30.21
N GLY A 13 0.13 -9.48 -30.60
CA GLY A 13 -0.59 -10.76 -30.57
C GLY A 13 -0.61 -11.43 -29.18
N LEU A 14 0.12 -10.92 -28.19
CA LEU A 14 0.14 -11.47 -26.84
C LEU A 14 -1.12 -11.02 -26.09
N THR A 15 -2.01 -11.94 -25.75
CA THR A 15 -3.29 -11.62 -25.09
C THR A 15 -3.29 -11.86 -23.59
N SER A 16 -2.47 -12.80 -23.13
CA SER A 16 -2.30 -13.12 -21.71
C SER A 16 -0.88 -13.55 -21.41
N LEU A 17 -0.40 -13.23 -20.22
CA LEU A 17 0.95 -13.51 -19.78
C LEU A 17 0.94 -14.08 -18.37
N THR A 18 1.70 -15.15 -18.13
CA THR A 18 1.97 -15.65 -16.79
C THR A 18 3.46 -15.57 -16.52
N ILE A 19 3.87 -14.75 -15.54
CA ILE A 19 5.25 -14.61 -15.09
C ILE A 19 5.54 -15.70 -14.05
N PRO A 20 6.46 -16.63 -14.33
CA PRO A 20 6.83 -17.69 -13.39
C PRO A 20 7.50 -17.14 -12.13
N LYS A 21 7.32 -17.85 -11.01
CA LYS A 21 7.94 -17.54 -9.70
C LYS A 21 9.47 -17.43 -9.76
N ALA A 22 10.10 -18.17 -10.67
CA ALA A 22 11.56 -18.18 -10.87
C ALA A 22 12.12 -16.93 -11.55
N VAL A 23 11.24 -16.05 -12.09
CA VAL A 23 11.68 -14.78 -12.70
C VAL A 23 11.94 -13.78 -11.59
N THR A 24 13.13 -13.22 -11.56
CA THR A 24 13.59 -12.22 -10.59
C THR A 24 13.77 -10.83 -11.20
N THR A 25 13.80 -10.73 -12.53
CA THR A 25 13.95 -9.45 -13.22
C THR A 25 13.12 -9.43 -14.49
N ILE A 26 12.35 -8.36 -14.68
CA ILE A 26 11.73 -7.98 -15.95
C ILE A 26 12.42 -6.70 -16.40
N GLY A 27 13.06 -6.74 -17.56
CA GLY A 27 13.84 -5.63 -18.08
C GLY A 27 13.01 -4.44 -18.52
N THR A 28 13.69 -3.34 -18.81
CA THR A 28 13.11 -2.11 -19.37
C THR A 28 12.37 -2.43 -20.67
N THR A 29 11.16 -1.88 -20.84
CA THR A 29 10.29 -2.08 -22.03
C THR A 29 10.07 -3.55 -22.43
N ALA A 30 10.25 -4.50 -21.50
CA ALA A 30 10.24 -5.93 -21.83
C ALA A 30 8.96 -6.41 -22.50
N PHE A 31 7.82 -5.80 -22.23
CA PHE A 31 6.48 -6.08 -22.77
C PHE A 31 5.79 -4.79 -23.26
N ALA A 32 6.53 -3.71 -23.53
CA ALA A 32 5.90 -2.48 -23.98
C ALA A 32 5.18 -2.69 -25.33
N ASP A 33 4.14 -1.88 -25.57
CA ASP A 33 3.35 -1.92 -26.79
C ASP A 33 2.73 -3.29 -27.13
N CYS A 34 2.55 -4.16 -26.13
CA CYS A 34 1.77 -5.39 -26.26
C CYS A 34 0.27 -5.07 -26.25
N THR A 35 -0.21 -4.34 -27.26
CA THR A 35 -1.57 -3.79 -27.30
C THR A 35 -2.68 -4.83 -27.23
N GLY A 36 -2.41 -6.11 -27.51
CA GLY A 36 -3.34 -7.21 -27.30
C GLY A 36 -3.46 -7.71 -25.86
N LEU A 37 -2.55 -7.29 -24.96
CA LEU A 37 -2.41 -7.84 -23.62
C LEU A 37 -3.57 -7.38 -22.71
N THR A 38 -4.36 -8.33 -22.24
CA THR A 38 -5.52 -8.08 -21.38
C THR A 38 -5.32 -8.57 -19.94
N SER A 39 -4.35 -9.46 -19.73
CA SER A 39 -4.15 -10.13 -18.45
C SER A 39 -2.67 -10.47 -18.22
N VAL A 40 -2.17 -10.05 -17.07
CA VAL A 40 -0.85 -10.42 -16.55
C VAL A 40 -1.05 -11.07 -15.19
N THR A 41 -0.52 -12.29 -15.04
CA THR A 41 -0.56 -13.07 -13.81
C THR A 41 0.86 -13.36 -13.33
N PHE A 42 1.12 -13.17 -12.06
CA PHE A 42 2.39 -13.55 -11.42
C PHE A 42 2.16 -14.83 -10.61
N SER A 43 2.86 -15.91 -10.95
CA SER A 43 2.80 -17.15 -10.16
C SER A 43 3.30 -16.91 -8.74
N GLY A 44 2.60 -17.43 -7.74
CA GLY A 44 2.93 -17.22 -6.33
C GLY A 44 2.52 -15.84 -5.80
N ALA A 45 1.54 -15.20 -6.42
CA ALA A 45 0.97 -13.93 -5.95
C ALA A 45 0.12 -14.08 -4.67
N SER A 46 -0.36 -15.29 -4.36
CA SER A 46 -1.12 -15.57 -3.14
C SER A 46 -0.19 -15.79 -1.93
N ASP A 47 -0.60 -15.30 -0.75
CA ASP A 47 0.13 -15.47 0.52
C ASP A 47 0.31 -16.95 0.93
N GLU A 48 -0.49 -17.86 0.35
CA GLU A 48 -0.50 -19.29 0.68
C GLU A 48 0.69 -20.05 0.08
N ASP A 49 1.35 -19.52 -0.94
CA ASP A 49 2.44 -20.19 -1.65
C ASP A 49 3.82 -20.06 -1.00
N GLY A 50 3.89 -19.65 0.26
CA GLY A 50 5.09 -19.78 1.10
C GLY A 50 6.32 -18.97 0.68
N GLY A 51 6.18 -17.94 -0.11
CA GLY A 51 7.24 -16.92 -0.30
C GLY A 51 8.59 -17.36 -0.88
N GLU A 52 8.73 -18.61 -1.36
CA GLU A 52 9.97 -19.15 -1.93
C GLU A 52 10.24 -18.70 -3.37
N GLY A 53 10.22 -17.42 -3.64
CA GLY A 53 10.70 -16.80 -4.87
C GLY A 53 11.70 -15.72 -4.48
N GLY A 54 12.76 -15.52 -5.25
CA GLY A 54 13.60 -14.35 -5.07
C GLY A 54 12.82 -13.06 -5.31
N ASP A 55 13.37 -11.95 -4.84
CA ASP A 55 12.83 -10.63 -5.10
C ASP A 55 12.62 -10.42 -6.60
N LEU A 56 11.55 -9.72 -6.97
CA LEU A 56 11.24 -9.39 -8.35
C LEU A 56 11.46 -7.89 -8.57
N GLU A 57 12.34 -7.58 -9.48
CA GLU A 57 12.54 -6.22 -9.98
C GLU A 57 11.85 -6.06 -11.34
N ILE A 58 11.09 -4.98 -11.50
CA ILE A 58 10.38 -4.63 -12.74
C ILE A 58 10.99 -3.33 -13.26
N GLY A 59 11.48 -3.36 -14.47
CA GLY A 59 12.18 -2.23 -15.12
C GLY A 59 11.23 -1.11 -15.56
N ASP A 60 11.84 -0.02 -15.99
CA ASP A 60 11.13 1.15 -16.51
C ASP A 60 10.33 0.77 -17.77
N TYR A 61 9.13 1.32 -17.90
CA TYR A 61 8.26 1.10 -19.08
C TYR A 61 7.95 -0.38 -19.37
N ALA A 62 8.10 -1.30 -18.42
CA ALA A 62 8.05 -2.74 -18.70
C ALA A 62 6.73 -3.20 -19.33
N PHE A 63 5.60 -2.55 -19.06
CA PHE A 63 4.26 -2.78 -19.62
C PHE A 63 3.63 -1.45 -20.07
N PHE A 64 4.43 -0.59 -20.68
CA PHE A 64 3.99 0.71 -21.19
C PHE A 64 3.18 0.53 -22.47
N CYS A 65 2.14 1.35 -22.69
CA CYS A 65 1.25 1.25 -23.83
C CYS A 65 0.51 -0.09 -24.00
N ASP A 66 0.28 -0.81 -22.89
CA ASP A 66 -0.56 -2.00 -22.87
C ASP A 66 -2.02 -1.61 -22.65
N ASP A 67 -2.62 -0.94 -23.63
CA ASP A 67 -3.89 -0.20 -23.51
C ASP A 67 -5.11 -1.06 -23.15
N ASN A 68 -5.04 -2.36 -23.41
CA ASN A 68 -6.09 -3.30 -23.05
C ASN A 68 -5.91 -3.94 -21.68
N LEU A 69 -4.81 -3.67 -20.98
CA LEU A 69 -4.55 -4.16 -19.65
C LEU A 69 -5.31 -3.31 -18.62
N LYS A 70 -6.31 -3.89 -17.95
CA LYS A 70 -7.19 -3.14 -17.03
C LYS A 70 -6.83 -3.32 -15.57
N GLU A 71 -6.23 -4.44 -15.21
CA GLU A 71 -5.88 -4.75 -13.84
C GLU A 71 -4.60 -5.57 -13.79
N VAL A 72 -3.72 -5.26 -12.84
CA VAL A 72 -2.53 -6.05 -12.52
C VAL A 72 -2.43 -6.26 -11.03
N GLN A 73 -2.29 -7.51 -10.62
CA GLN A 73 -2.01 -7.87 -9.24
C GLN A 73 -0.55 -8.23 -9.05
N LEU A 74 0.19 -7.38 -8.35
CA LEU A 74 1.61 -7.59 -8.05
C LEU A 74 1.79 -8.51 -6.83
N PRO A 75 2.70 -9.49 -6.89
CA PRO A 75 3.01 -10.35 -5.76
C PRO A 75 3.80 -9.59 -4.67
N LYS A 76 3.76 -10.12 -3.45
CA LYS A 76 4.47 -9.54 -2.30
C LYS A 76 5.98 -9.43 -2.50
N ARG A 77 6.56 -10.32 -3.32
CA ARG A 77 7.99 -10.38 -3.62
C ARG A 77 8.52 -9.27 -4.54
N VAL A 78 7.67 -8.36 -5.03
CA VAL A 78 8.13 -7.22 -5.82
C VAL A 78 8.92 -6.28 -4.94
N SER A 79 10.19 -6.09 -5.25
CA SER A 79 11.13 -5.22 -4.54
C SER A 79 11.23 -3.83 -5.14
N SER A 80 11.05 -3.72 -6.47
CA SER A 80 11.02 -2.44 -7.17
C SER A 80 10.14 -2.47 -8.40
N VAL A 81 9.56 -1.33 -8.74
CA VAL A 81 8.81 -1.09 -9.97
C VAL A 81 9.35 0.18 -10.60
N GLY A 82 9.82 0.08 -11.83
CA GLY A 82 10.40 1.17 -12.59
C GLY A 82 9.36 2.20 -13.04
N LYS A 83 9.85 3.33 -13.56
CA LYS A 83 9.00 4.43 -13.99
C LYS A 83 8.07 3.97 -15.12
N TYR A 84 6.80 4.40 -15.05
CA TYR A 84 5.78 4.14 -16.07
C TYR A 84 5.62 2.66 -16.46
N ALA A 85 6.00 1.76 -15.58
CA ALA A 85 5.98 0.33 -15.85
C ALA A 85 4.57 -0.23 -16.05
N PHE A 86 3.55 0.36 -15.41
CA PHE A 86 2.16 -0.09 -15.51
C PHE A 86 1.18 1.07 -15.60
N GLY A 87 0.08 0.85 -16.33
CA GLY A 87 -1.06 1.76 -16.36
C GLY A 87 -0.77 3.12 -16.97
N CYS A 88 0.25 3.18 -17.81
CA CYS A 88 0.67 4.38 -18.51
C CYS A 88 0.71 4.11 -20.01
N THR A 89 0.31 5.11 -20.79
CA THR A 89 0.33 5.07 -22.25
C THR A 89 0.80 6.40 -22.81
N SER A 90 1.22 6.41 -24.06
CA SER A 90 1.46 7.63 -24.83
C SER A 90 0.14 8.09 -25.47
N PRO A 91 -0.23 9.38 -25.39
CA PRO A 91 -1.38 9.88 -26.13
C PRO A 91 -1.14 9.74 -27.65
N ALA A 92 -2.23 9.54 -28.40
CA ALA A 92 -2.16 9.54 -29.86
C ALA A 92 -1.66 10.91 -30.36
N ASP A 93 -1.06 10.95 -31.56
CA ASP A 93 -0.50 12.19 -32.15
C ASP A 93 -1.54 13.28 -32.37
N ASP A 94 -2.82 12.90 -32.47
CA ASP A 94 -3.96 13.80 -32.64
C ASP A 94 -4.77 14.01 -31.35
N ASP A 95 -4.25 13.55 -30.20
CA ASP A 95 -4.88 13.74 -28.88
C ASP A 95 -4.60 15.18 -28.39
N ASP A 96 -5.59 16.05 -28.54
CA ASP A 96 -5.57 17.43 -28.06
C ASP A 96 -5.91 17.55 -26.56
N SER A 97 -6.05 16.41 -25.83
CA SER A 97 -6.28 16.43 -24.39
C SER A 97 -5.07 17.01 -23.66
N GLU A 98 -5.31 17.80 -22.62
CA GLU A 98 -4.25 18.31 -21.74
C GLU A 98 -3.87 17.31 -20.62
N ASP A 99 -4.44 16.09 -20.66
CA ASP A 99 -4.31 15.09 -19.60
C ASP A 99 -3.03 14.22 -19.71
N TYR A 100 -1.92 14.82 -20.16
CA TYR A 100 -0.63 14.14 -20.22
C TYR A 100 0.47 14.95 -19.53
N VAL A 101 1.49 14.25 -19.08
CA VAL A 101 2.73 14.82 -18.54
C VAL A 101 3.83 14.66 -19.58
N THR A 102 4.57 15.72 -19.85
CA THR A 102 5.76 15.65 -20.72
C THR A 102 6.97 15.31 -19.85
N VAL A 103 7.60 14.17 -20.12
CA VAL A 103 8.77 13.71 -19.42
C VAL A 103 9.98 13.69 -20.37
N SER A 104 11.13 14.09 -19.86
CA SER A 104 12.37 13.99 -20.63
C SER A 104 12.91 12.56 -20.51
N SER A 105 13.08 11.89 -21.64
CA SER A 105 13.75 10.59 -21.67
C SER A 105 15.27 10.78 -21.56
N ASP A 106 15.97 9.70 -21.18
CA ASP A 106 17.45 9.70 -21.13
C ASP A 106 18.09 9.93 -22.51
N SER A 107 17.35 9.71 -23.61
CA SER A 107 17.73 10.03 -24.98
C SER A 107 17.58 11.50 -25.34
N GLY A 108 17.00 12.33 -24.45
CA GLY A 108 16.76 13.76 -24.69
C GLY A 108 15.45 14.07 -25.42
N ASP A 109 14.67 13.06 -25.77
CA ASP A 109 13.36 13.25 -26.39
C ASP A 109 12.30 13.50 -25.30
N ASN A 110 11.33 14.34 -25.63
CA ASN A 110 10.19 14.60 -24.76
C ASN A 110 9.10 13.56 -25.03
N LEU A 111 8.90 12.65 -24.07
CA LEU A 111 7.83 11.66 -24.13
C LEU A 111 6.57 12.23 -23.44
N LYS A 112 5.44 12.18 -24.11
CA LYS A 112 4.15 12.46 -23.50
C LYS A 112 3.62 11.18 -22.86
N VAL A 113 3.23 11.25 -21.59
CA VAL A 113 2.71 10.09 -20.82
C VAL A 113 1.39 10.47 -20.19
N LYS A 114 0.40 9.60 -20.30
CA LYS A 114 -0.87 9.71 -19.57
C LYS A 114 -1.20 8.41 -18.84
N ALA A 115 -2.03 8.51 -17.80
CA ALA A 115 -2.56 7.33 -17.15
C ALA A 115 -3.55 6.61 -18.06
N LEU A 116 -3.52 5.29 -18.04
CA LEU A 116 -4.48 4.45 -18.75
C LEU A 116 -5.84 4.47 -18.03
N ASP A 117 -6.89 4.84 -18.76
CA ASP A 117 -8.23 4.97 -18.22
C ASP A 117 -8.78 3.66 -17.65
N GLY A 118 -9.21 3.74 -16.39
CA GLY A 118 -9.78 2.60 -15.67
C GLY A 118 -8.78 1.53 -15.26
N PHE A 119 -7.47 1.76 -15.42
CA PHE A 119 -6.45 0.83 -14.94
C PHE A 119 -6.41 0.78 -13.41
N LEU A 120 -6.26 -0.43 -12.86
CA LEU A 120 -6.16 -0.67 -11.43
C LEU A 120 -4.91 -1.51 -11.11
N LEU A 121 -3.99 -0.94 -10.36
CA LEU A 121 -2.89 -1.67 -9.77
C LEU A 121 -3.29 -2.19 -8.40
N ILE A 122 -3.12 -3.50 -8.17
CA ILE A 122 -3.36 -4.15 -6.89
C ILE A 122 -2.02 -4.67 -6.37
N GLY A 123 -1.68 -4.38 -5.13
CA GLY A 123 -0.42 -4.84 -4.58
C GLY A 123 -0.26 -4.59 -3.09
N TYR A 124 0.86 -5.06 -2.55
CA TYR A 124 1.21 -4.84 -1.16
C TYR A 124 1.80 -3.45 -0.96
N THR A 125 1.76 -2.95 0.29
CA THR A 125 2.50 -1.73 0.66
C THR A 125 4.00 -1.95 0.47
N GLY A 126 4.72 -0.95 0.02
CA GLY A 126 6.12 -1.02 -0.41
C GLY A 126 6.21 -0.69 -1.90
N ALA A 127 6.98 -1.46 -2.68
CA ALA A 127 7.30 -1.15 -4.07
C ALA A 127 6.09 -0.75 -4.95
N ALA A 128 4.94 -1.45 -4.83
CA ALA A 128 3.73 -1.10 -5.58
C ALA A 128 3.13 0.25 -5.15
N SER A 129 3.11 0.55 -3.86
CA SER A 129 2.59 1.82 -3.34
C SER A 129 3.55 2.99 -3.60
N ASP A 130 4.85 2.72 -3.57
CA ASP A 130 5.87 3.73 -3.83
C ASP A 130 5.90 4.07 -5.32
N TYR A 131 5.79 3.08 -6.20
CA TYR A 131 5.59 3.31 -7.63
C TYR A 131 4.45 4.29 -7.93
N VAL A 132 3.28 4.07 -7.32
CA VAL A 132 2.10 4.94 -7.58
C VAL A 132 2.28 6.35 -7.01
N LYS A 133 3.00 6.51 -5.91
CA LYS A 133 3.30 7.84 -5.32
C LYS A 133 4.32 8.62 -6.16
N ASP A 134 5.30 7.90 -6.71
CA ASP A 134 6.41 8.50 -7.45
C ASP A 134 6.07 8.68 -8.94
N CYS A 135 4.92 8.15 -9.39
CA CYS A 135 4.47 8.29 -10.77
C CYS A 135 3.88 9.69 -11.01
N ASP A 136 4.32 10.38 -12.05
CA ASP A 136 3.86 11.71 -12.42
C ASP A 136 2.40 11.74 -12.91
N VAL A 137 1.85 10.57 -13.28
CA VAL A 137 0.46 10.40 -13.68
C VAL A 137 -0.34 9.66 -12.62
N LYS A 138 -1.64 9.95 -12.52
CA LYS A 138 -2.49 9.41 -11.47
C LYS A 138 -2.98 8.00 -11.79
N ILE A 139 -2.36 6.99 -11.19
CA ILE A 139 -2.74 5.58 -11.30
C ILE A 139 -3.63 5.18 -10.11
N SER A 140 -4.70 4.42 -10.39
CA SER A 140 -5.55 3.85 -9.35
C SER A 140 -4.85 2.69 -8.67
N PHE A 141 -4.77 2.72 -7.32
CA PHE A 141 -4.10 1.69 -6.52
C PHE A 141 -5.01 1.12 -5.44
N LYS A 142 -5.00 -0.21 -5.32
CA LYS A 142 -5.68 -0.93 -4.25
C LYS A 142 -4.68 -1.75 -3.45
N ALA A 143 -4.44 -1.36 -2.20
CA ALA A 143 -3.57 -2.12 -1.32
C ALA A 143 -4.18 -3.49 -0.98
N MET A 144 -3.39 -4.56 -1.16
CA MET A 144 -3.70 -5.89 -0.65
C MET A 144 -3.24 -5.99 0.80
N ASN A 145 -4.16 -6.49 1.62
CA ASN A 145 -3.92 -6.99 2.96
C ASN A 145 -3.32 -6.02 3.99
N VAL A 146 -4.11 -5.06 4.39
CA VAL A 146 -4.08 -4.72 5.82
C VAL A 146 -5.01 -5.72 6.50
N ASN A 147 -4.46 -6.70 7.21
CA ASN A 147 -5.27 -7.58 8.07
C ASN A 147 -5.87 -6.73 9.20
N TRP A 148 -6.99 -6.05 8.91
CA TRP A 148 -7.66 -5.15 9.84
C TRP A 148 -8.01 -5.87 11.15
N LYS A 149 -8.25 -7.20 11.10
CA LYS A 149 -8.46 -8.00 12.32
C LYS A 149 -7.22 -8.03 13.21
N ALA A 150 -6.04 -8.19 12.62
CA ALA A 150 -4.78 -8.13 13.38
C ALA A 150 -4.49 -6.71 13.88
N VAL A 151 -4.67 -5.69 13.06
CA VAL A 151 -4.49 -4.28 13.45
C VAL A 151 -5.43 -3.90 14.59
N MET A 152 -6.71 -4.29 14.50
CA MET A 152 -7.69 -4.06 15.57
C MET A 152 -7.35 -4.84 16.84
N LEU A 153 -6.90 -6.09 16.71
CA LEU A 153 -6.49 -6.91 17.86
C LEU A 153 -5.28 -6.29 18.59
N TRP A 154 -4.26 -5.86 17.85
CA TRP A 154 -3.09 -5.17 18.43
C TRP A 154 -3.46 -3.82 19.02
N GLY A 155 -4.36 -3.07 18.39
CA GLY A 155 -4.89 -1.82 18.93
C GLY A 155 -5.64 -2.03 20.25
N ILE A 156 -6.52 -3.01 20.33
CA ILE A 156 -7.25 -3.37 21.57
C ILE A 156 -6.25 -3.82 22.65
N LEU A 157 -5.28 -4.67 22.31
CA LEU A 157 -4.27 -5.14 23.24
C LEU A 157 -3.45 -3.98 23.82
N ALA A 158 -3.05 -3.01 23.01
CA ALA A 158 -2.33 -1.82 23.46
C ALA A 158 -3.19 -0.99 24.44
N VAL A 159 -4.46 -0.77 24.16
CA VAL A 159 -5.39 -0.05 25.07
C VAL A 159 -5.55 -0.80 26.40
N VAL A 160 -5.69 -2.12 26.36
CA VAL A 160 -5.80 -2.95 27.57
C VAL A 160 -4.51 -2.88 28.40
N LEU A 161 -3.34 -2.95 27.77
CA LEU A 161 -2.05 -2.82 28.47
C LEU A 161 -1.89 -1.45 29.15
N VAL A 162 -2.28 -0.37 28.47
CA VAL A 162 -2.26 0.98 29.06
C VAL A 162 -3.22 1.05 30.26
N ALA A 163 -4.42 0.51 30.14
CA ALA A 163 -5.40 0.49 31.24
C ALA A 163 -4.88 -0.30 32.44
N VAL A 164 -4.29 -1.48 32.23
CA VAL A 164 -3.68 -2.28 33.28
C VAL A 164 -2.53 -1.54 33.95
N LEU A 165 -1.68 -0.87 33.18
CA LEU A 165 -0.58 -0.06 33.70
C LEU A 165 -1.09 1.09 34.59
N LEU A 166 -2.13 1.80 34.15
CA LEU A 166 -2.75 2.89 34.92
C LEU A 166 -3.37 2.38 36.24
N ILE A 167 -4.02 1.21 36.20
CA ILE A 167 -4.54 0.56 37.40
C ILE A 167 -3.39 0.19 38.35
N ALA A 168 -2.33 -0.42 37.84
CA ALA A 168 -1.15 -0.78 38.62
C ALA A 168 -0.51 0.47 39.29
N ILE A 169 -0.34 1.56 38.56
CA ILE A 169 0.16 2.82 39.09
C ILE A 169 -0.75 3.35 40.21
N ARG A 170 -2.08 3.29 40.00
CA ARG A 170 -3.03 3.69 41.06
C ARG A 170 -2.93 2.83 42.32
N LEU A 171 -2.79 1.52 42.16
CA LEU A 171 -2.63 0.60 43.30
C LEU A 171 -1.33 0.81 44.03
N ILE A 172 -0.22 1.03 43.31
CA ILE A 172 1.10 1.35 43.91
C ILE A 172 1.00 2.66 44.70
N ARG A 173 0.46 3.74 44.11
CA ARG A 173 0.24 5.01 44.79
C ARG A 173 -0.58 4.85 46.05
N ARG A 174 -1.71 4.12 46.00
CA ARG A 174 -2.59 3.85 47.14
C ARG A 174 -1.88 3.07 48.25
N ASN A 175 -0.97 2.14 47.90
CA ASN A 175 -0.18 1.42 48.89
C ASN A 175 0.93 2.24 49.53
N MET A 176 1.45 3.24 48.81
CA MET A 176 2.49 4.15 49.30
C MET A 176 1.93 5.37 50.10
N MET A 177 0.61 5.60 50.03
CA MET A 177 -0.02 6.70 50.77
C MET A 177 0.02 6.48 52.28
N THR A 178 0.26 7.55 53.02
CA THR A 178 0.15 7.55 54.48
C THR A 178 -1.28 7.33 54.96
N ALA A 179 -1.46 7.03 56.26
CA ALA A 179 -2.81 6.79 56.81
C ALA A 179 -3.69 8.06 56.72
N GLU A 180 -3.11 9.25 56.85
CA GLU A 180 -3.82 10.53 56.73
C GLU A 180 -4.26 10.81 55.26
N GLU A 181 -3.36 10.57 54.29
CA GLU A 181 -3.70 10.71 52.88
C GLU A 181 -4.78 9.75 52.44
N LYS A 182 -4.78 8.51 52.95
CA LYS A 182 -5.84 7.51 52.70
C LYS A 182 -7.21 7.96 53.20
N LYS A 183 -7.21 8.61 54.39
CA LYS A 183 -8.44 9.13 54.99
C LYS A 183 -8.99 10.30 54.20
N ALA A 184 -8.15 11.24 53.79
CA ALA A 184 -8.53 12.38 52.95
C ALA A 184 -9.10 11.94 51.57
N LEU A 185 -8.50 10.89 50.95
CA LEU A 185 -9.00 10.34 49.67
C LEU A 185 -10.38 9.71 49.84
N GLN A 186 -10.64 8.98 50.95
CA GLN A 186 -11.93 8.38 51.23
C GLN A 186 -13.03 9.46 51.48
N GLU A 187 -12.67 10.54 52.17
CA GLU A 187 -13.60 11.66 52.41
C GLU A 187 -13.95 12.36 51.09
N ALA A 188 -12.98 12.59 50.18
CA ALA A 188 -13.21 13.19 48.87
C ALA A 188 -14.05 12.28 47.95
N GLU A 189 -13.83 10.96 47.99
CA GLU A 189 -14.64 10.01 47.23
C GLU A 189 -16.08 9.89 47.74
N ALA A 190 -16.30 10.05 49.04
CA ALA A 190 -17.61 10.06 49.66
C ALA A 190 -18.40 11.33 49.28
N GLU A 191 -17.70 12.47 49.28
CA GLU A 191 -18.31 13.75 48.87
C GLU A 191 -18.72 13.77 47.39
N HIS A 192 -17.95 13.11 46.54
CA HIS A 192 -18.29 12.99 45.11
C HIS A 192 -19.48 12.07 44.83
N LYS A 193 -19.81 11.15 45.73
CA LYS A 193 -20.97 10.25 45.65
C LYS A 193 -22.29 10.91 46.08
N ILE A 194 -22.26 12.12 46.66
CA ILE A 194 -23.49 12.87 47.06
C ILE A 194 -24.12 13.43 45.77
N PRO A 195 -25.38 13.11 45.47
CA PRO A 195 -26.09 13.67 44.32
C PRO A 195 -26.10 15.19 44.36
N LEU A 196 -25.94 15.83 43.20
CA LEU A 196 -25.91 17.30 43.05
C LEU A 196 -27.11 18.01 43.69
N SER A 197 -28.25 17.30 43.83
CA SER A 197 -29.47 17.81 44.51
C SER A 197 -29.34 17.94 46.03
N GLN A 198 -28.30 17.43 46.65
CA GLN A 198 -28.06 17.46 48.10
C GLN A 198 -26.82 18.24 48.52
N ARG A 199 -26.01 18.76 47.57
CA ARG A 199 -24.77 19.51 47.78
C ARG A 199 -24.97 20.97 48.25
N GLY A 200 -26.11 21.37 48.67
CA GLY A 200 -26.40 22.76 49.06
C GLY A 200 -27.24 22.91 50.31
N LYS A 201 -27.34 21.90 51.18
CA LYS A 201 -28.20 21.96 52.40
C LYS A 201 -27.44 21.78 53.71
N GLN A 202 -26.16 22.10 53.74
CA GLN A 202 -25.34 22.14 54.96
C GLN A 202 -24.76 23.57 55.14
N ASP A 203 -25.65 24.53 55.34
CA ASP A 203 -25.37 25.83 55.95
C ASP A 203 -26.40 26.08 57.03
#